data_f24b08e9d31776f929bbdca6df9dd6cd
#
_entry.id   f24b08e9d31776f929bbdca6df9dd6cd
#
_cell.length_a   1.000
_cell.length_b   1.000
_cell.length_c   1.000
_cell.angle_alpha   90.00
_cell.angle_beta   90.00
_cell.angle_gamma   90.00
#
_symmetry.space_group_name_H-M   'P 1'
#
loop_
_entity.id
_entity.type
_entity.pdbx_description
1 polymer ?
#
loop_
_entity_poly.entity_id
_entity_poly.type
_entity_poly.pdbx_seq_one_letter_code
_entity_poly.pdbx_strand_id
1 'polypeptide(L)'
;LASLTDQTQLAAATAFDIVFAEPDRTGSSQLQKIYSNDEALVEILSRTIDHDDLFAQSIANHGTVVLGLAPNNKTESQNYLGKHGMVIQGDDPKLFVQPYTGMQNNLDKLEAESAGLGSMSIGNDDVIVRTLPSFENINGSLVPSLPLEIVRVAIGASTYQVKSSNASSEEAFGEN
;
A
#
# COMPACT_ATOMS: atom_id res chain seq x y z
N LEU A 1 14.16 -6.38 -7.74
CA LEU A 1 13.00 -6.54 -6.84
C LEU A 1 12.30 -7.86 -7.08
N ALA A 2 11.97 -8.23 -8.33
CA ALA A 2 11.37 -9.53 -8.64
C ALA A 2 12.15 -10.71 -8.04
N SER A 3 13.49 -10.73 -8.20
CA SER A 3 14.35 -11.75 -7.60
C SER A 3 14.30 -11.77 -6.06
N LEU A 4 14.16 -10.61 -5.42
CA LEU A 4 14.00 -10.53 -3.97
C LEU A 4 12.66 -11.13 -3.53
N THR A 5 11.59 -10.83 -4.24
CA THR A 5 10.26 -11.40 -3.99
C THR A 5 10.29 -12.92 -4.11
N ASP A 6 10.94 -13.46 -5.15
CA ASP A 6 11.09 -14.91 -5.34
C ASP A 6 11.87 -15.58 -4.19
N GLN A 7 12.90 -14.91 -3.65
CA GLN A 7 13.69 -15.43 -2.53
C GLN A 7 12.93 -15.42 -1.21
N THR A 8 11.88 -14.61 -1.07
CA THR A 8 11.07 -14.50 0.16
C THR A 8 9.81 -15.37 0.16
N GLN A 9 9.65 -16.29 -0.79
CA GLN A 9 8.47 -17.17 -0.91
C GLN A 9 8.20 -18.02 0.34
N LEU A 10 9.18 -18.26 1.20
CA LEU A 10 9.01 -18.97 2.46
C LEU A 10 8.54 -18.07 3.61
N ALA A 11 8.50 -16.75 3.42
CA ALA A 11 7.95 -15.83 4.40
C ALA A 11 6.42 -15.90 4.40
N ALA A 12 5.79 -15.75 5.56
CA ALA A 12 4.32 -15.69 5.66
C ALA A 12 3.73 -14.49 4.91
N ALA A 13 4.45 -13.37 4.89
CA ALA A 13 4.17 -12.20 4.08
C ALA A 13 5.44 -11.37 3.88
N THR A 14 5.48 -10.57 2.83
CA THR A 14 6.58 -9.63 2.53
C THR A 14 6.00 -8.24 2.35
N ALA A 15 6.56 -7.23 3.04
CA ALA A 15 6.16 -5.84 2.85
C ALA A 15 7.30 -5.02 2.25
N PHE A 16 6.93 -4.10 1.35
CA PHE A 16 7.83 -3.08 0.84
C PHE A 16 7.49 -1.74 1.47
N ASP A 17 8.40 -1.22 2.30
CA ASP A 17 8.36 0.15 2.85
C ASP A 17 8.91 1.14 1.81
N ILE A 18 8.34 1.08 0.62
CA ILE A 18 8.70 1.86 -0.57
C ILE A 18 7.41 2.12 -1.36
N VAL A 19 7.29 3.32 -1.95
CA VAL A 19 6.26 3.63 -2.94
C VAL A 19 6.86 3.56 -4.34
N PHE A 20 6.33 2.68 -5.17
CA PHE A 20 6.70 2.52 -6.57
C PHE A 20 5.81 3.41 -7.46
N ALA A 21 5.99 4.73 -7.34
CA ALA A 21 5.11 5.72 -7.95
C ALA A 21 5.37 5.94 -9.45
N GLU A 22 6.58 5.64 -9.93
CA GLU A 22 6.99 5.90 -11.30
C GLU A 22 7.41 4.60 -11.99
N PRO A 23 7.13 4.46 -13.31
CA PRO A 23 7.63 3.33 -14.08
C PRO A 23 9.16 3.27 -14.10
N ASP A 24 9.71 2.07 -14.22
CA ASP A 24 11.16 1.88 -14.41
C ASP A 24 11.62 2.59 -15.69
N ARG A 25 12.51 3.58 -15.52
CA ARG A 25 13.06 4.37 -16.63
C ARG A 25 13.82 3.54 -17.67
N THR A 26 14.28 2.36 -17.26
CA THR A 26 14.99 1.40 -18.13
C THR A 26 14.07 0.30 -18.66
N GLY A 27 12.78 0.32 -18.28
CA GLY A 27 11.78 -0.60 -18.77
C GLY A 27 11.53 -0.44 -20.28
N SER A 28 11.20 -1.55 -20.95
CA SER A 28 10.99 -1.55 -22.41
C SER A 28 9.94 -0.54 -22.85
N SER A 29 8.88 -0.34 -22.09
CA SER A 29 7.81 0.63 -22.36
C SER A 29 8.29 2.08 -22.33
N GLN A 30 9.22 2.44 -21.44
CA GLN A 30 9.78 3.78 -21.37
C GLN A 30 10.84 4.00 -22.47
N LEU A 31 11.67 2.99 -22.74
CA LEU A 31 12.65 3.05 -23.83
C LEU A 31 11.97 3.20 -25.20
N GLN A 32 10.83 2.53 -25.45
CA GLN A 32 10.04 2.73 -26.68
C GLN A 32 9.58 4.18 -26.86
N LYS A 33 9.19 4.87 -25.79
CA LYS A 33 8.80 6.28 -25.85
C LYS A 33 9.99 7.18 -26.19
N ILE A 34 11.15 6.91 -25.58
CA ILE A 34 12.38 7.69 -25.80
C ILE A 34 12.88 7.52 -27.24
N TYR A 35 12.87 6.28 -27.74
CA TYR A 35 13.40 5.92 -29.06
C TYR A 35 12.30 5.72 -30.11
N SER A 36 11.18 6.41 -29.97
CA SER A 36 10.01 6.28 -30.84
C SER A 36 10.28 6.52 -32.35
N ASN A 37 11.36 7.20 -32.71
CA ASN A 37 11.77 7.45 -34.08
C ASN A 37 12.62 6.32 -34.70
N ASP A 38 13.02 5.31 -33.93
CA ASP A 38 13.78 4.14 -34.37
C ASP A 38 12.87 2.91 -34.41
N GLU A 39 12.25 2.67 -35.59
CA GLU A 39 11.29 1.57 -35.76
C GLU A 39 11.91 0.19 -35.43
N ALA A 40 13.18 -0.03 -35.80
CA ALA A 40 13.85 -1.30 -35.54
C ALA A 40 14.05 -1.54 -34.05
N LEU A 41 14.43 -0.51 -33.30
CA LEU A 41 14.59 -0.58 -31.85
C LEU A 41 13.25 -0.73 -31.16
N VAL A 42 12.22 -0.01 -31.59
CA VAL A 42 10.85 -0.13 -31.06
C VAL A 42 10.32 -1.55 -31.25
N GLU A 43 10.57 -2.17 -32.41
CA GLU A 43 10.17 -3.56 -32.65
C GLU A 43 10.86 -4.55 -31.69
N ILE A 44 12.16 -4.39 -31.45
CA ILE A 44 12.89 -5.23 -30.49
C ILE A 44 12.34 -5.04 -29.07
N LEU A 45 12.16 -3.79 -28.65
CA LEU A 45 11.66 -3.45 -27.31
C LEU A 45 10.21 -3.94 -27.09
N SER A 46 9.38 -3.96 -28.13
CA SER A 46 8.00 -4.46 -28.03
C SER A 46 7.90 -5.96 -27.73
N ARG A 47 8.97 -6.71 -28.02
CA ARG A 47 9.09 -8.15 -27.71
C ARG A 47 9.78 -8.41 -26.36
N THR A 48 10.29 -7.37 -25.71
CA THR A 48 10.98 -7.45 -24.43
C THR A 48 9.97 -7.23 -23.29
N ILE A 49 9.95 -8.14 -22.32
CA ILE A 49 9.08 -7.99 -21.15
C ILE A 49 9.53 -6.76 -20.35
N ASP A 50 8.57 -5.93 -19.99
CA ASP A 50 8.81 -4.75 -19.15
C ASP A 50 9.17 -5.15 -17.72
N HIS A 51 10.08 -4.40 -17.08
CA HIS A 51 10.52 -4.71 -15.73
C HIS A 51 9.41 -4.56 -14.69
N ASP A 52 8.52 -3.59 -14.86
CA ASP A 52 7.37 -3.41 -13.97
C ASP A 52 6.38 -4.58 -14.12
N ASP A 53 6.23 -5.14 -15.33
CA ASP A 53 5.38 -6.32 -15.57
C ASP A 53 5.99 -7.58 -14.93
N LEU A 54 7.33 -7.75 -15.03
CA LEU A 54 8.02 -8.83 -14.34
C LEU A 54 7.86 -8.72 -12.81
N PHE A 55 7.93 -7.51 -12.28
CA PHE A 55 7.76 -7.29 -10.86
C PHE A 55 6.31 -7.56 -10.43
N ALA A 56 5.31 -7.09 -11.21
CA ALA A 56 3.91 -7.41 -10.97
C ALA A 56 3.65 -8.92 -10.96
N GLN A 57 4.21 -9.67 -11.93
CA GLN A 57 4.13 -11.12 -11.97
C GLN A 57 4.76 -11.79 -10.73
N SER A 58 5.91 -11.28 -10.26
CA SER A 58 6.53 -11.79 -9.04
C SER A 58 5.68 -11.55 -7.80
N ILE A 59 5.04 -10.38 -7.71
CA ILE A 59 4.08 -10.07 -6.64
C ILE A 59 2.90 -11.05 -6.68
N ALA A 60 2.31 -11.26 -7.85
CA ALA A 60 1.20 -12.20 -8.05
C ALA A 60 1.58 -13.64 -7.66
N ASN A 61 2.76 -14.10 -8.10
CA ASN A 61 3.26 -15.44 -7.80
C ASN A 61 3.54 -15.64 -6.31
N HIS A 62 4.04 -14.62 -5.63
CA HIS A 62 4.25 -14.65 -4.19
C HIS A 62 2.92 -14.72 -3.40
N GLY A 63 1.91 -13.95 -3.83
CA GLY A 63 0.56 -13.98 -3.30
C GLY A 63 0.34 -13.32 -1.93
N THR A 64 1.42 -12.97 -1.20
CA THR A 64 1.35 -12.36 0.14
C THR A 64 2.23 -11.12 0.26
N VAL A 65 2.34 -10.34 -0.82
CA VAL A 65 3.09 -9.08 -0.84
C VAL A 65 2.19 -7.92 -0.44
N VAL A 66 2.68 -7.06 0.46
CA VAL A 66 2.04 -5.81 0.87
C VAL A 66 2.89 -4.63 0.40
N LEU A 67 2.26 -3.64 -0.23
CA LEU A 67 2.94 -2.42 -0.69
C LEU A 67 2.63 -1.24 0.22
N GLY A 68 3.63 -0.40 0.42
CA GLY A 68 3.50 0.85 1.17
C GLY A 68 2.78 1.95 0.38
N LEU A 69 2.06 2.80 1.10
CA LEU A 69 1.46 4.04 0.62
C LEU A 69 2.02 5.21 1.43
N ALA A 70 2.25 6.36 0.80
CA ALA A 70 2.68 7.56 1.51
C ALA A 70 1.54 8.60 1.61
N PRO A 71 0.88 8.73 2.77
CA PRO A 71 -0.13 9.76 2.98
C PRO A 71 0.47 11.15 2.87
N ASN A 72 -0.32 12.10 2.35
CA ASN A 72 0.10 13.49 2.26
C ASN A 72 -1.12 14.43 2.23
N ASN A 73 -0.85 15.74 2.34
CA ASN A 73 -1.86 16.78 2.27
C ASN A 73 -1.75 17.64 1.00
N LYS A 74 -1.05 17.15 -0.04
CA LYS A 74 -0.75 17.93 -1.25
C LYS A 74 -1.34 17.35 -2.52
N THR A 75 -1.61 16.05 -2.55
CA THR A 75 -2.07 15.36 -3.75
C THR A 75 -3.59 15.18 -3.67
N GLU A 76 -4.32 15.61 -4.69
CA GLU A 76 -5.71 15.22 -4.88
C GLU A 76 -5.74 13.70 -5.02
N SER A 77 -6.54 13.05 -4.18
CA SER A 77 -6.40 11.64 -3.93
C SER A 77 -6.78 10.77 -5.12
N GLN A 78 -5.94 9.81 -5.40
CA GLN A 78 -6.41 8.54 -5.95
C GLN A 78 -7.20 7.80 -4.85
N ASN A 79 -8.20 7.04 -5.24
CA ASN A 79 -9.00 6.28 -4.26
C ASN A 79 -8.16 5.14 -3.67
N TYR A 80 -8.22 4.99 -2.35
CA TYR A 80 -7.68 3.80 -1.70
C TYR A 80 -8.48 2.57 -2.11
N LEU A 81 -7.80 1.59 -2.70
CA LEU A 81 -8.39 0.31 -3.08
C LEU A 81 -8.00 -0.77 -2.06
N GLY A 82 -8.61 -0.72 -0.88
CA GLY A 82 -8.36 -1.69 0.19
C GLY A 82 -8.64 -3.13 -0.26
N LYS A 83 -7.73 -4.04 0.07
CA LYS A 83 -7.84 -5.48 -0.21
C LYS A 83 -8.44 -6.26 0.98
N HIS A 84 -9.19 -5.59 1.83
CA HIS A 84 -9.76 -6.17 3.05
C HIS A 84 -11.18 -5.67 3.29
N GLY A 85 -11.94 -6.45 4.03
CA GLY A 85 -13.19 -6.00 4.63
C GLY A 85 -12.94 -5.18 5.90
N MET A 86 -13.93 -4.41 6.32
CA MET A 86 -13.88 -3.67 7.58
C MET A 86 -15.26 -3.69 8.25
N VAL A 87 -15.26 -4.08 9.52
CA VAL A 87 -16.45 -4.05 10.39
C VAL A 87 -16.16 -3.07 11.52
N ILE A 88 -16.98 -2.05 11.66
CA ILE A 88 -16.84 -1.00 12.67
C ILE A 88 -17.94 -1.20 13.72
N GLN A 89 -17.56 -1.13 14.99
CA GLN A 89 -18.47 -1.15 16.14
C GLN A 89 -18.18 0.07 17.02
N GLY A 90 -19.21 0.79 17.45
CA GLY A 90 -19.10 2.05 18.20
C GLY A 90 -19.09 3.27 17.29
N ASP A 91 -18.48 4.35 17.76
CA ASP A 91 -18.39 5.61 17.03
C ASP A 91 -17.51 5.49 15.77
N ASP A 92 -17.66 6.43 14.83
CA ASP A 92 -16.83 6.41 13.60
C ASP A 92 -15.33 6.59 13.94
N PRO A 93 -14.49 5.58 13.74
CA PRO A 93 -13.07 5.65 14.12
C PRO A 93 -12.30 6.72 13.35
N LYS A 94 -12.82 7.21 12.22
CA LYS A 94 -12.19 8.28 11.44
C LYS A 94 -12.12 9.61 12.19
N LEU A 95 -12.93 9.77 13.25
CA LEU A 95 -12.90 10.96 14.11
C LEU A 95 -11.70 10.98 15.07
N PHE A 96 -11.05 9.83 15.30
CA PHE A 96 -9.99 9.65 16.29
C PHE A 96 -8.61 9.38 15.68
N VAL A 97 -8.52 9.34 14.35
CA VAL A 97 -7.26 9.04 13.65
C VAL A 97 -6.79 10.23 12.82
N GLN A 98 -5.48 10.31 12.53
CA GLN A 98 -4.89 11.38 11.76
C GLN A 98 -5.52 11.48 10.37
N PRO A 99 -6.08 12.65 9.99
CA PRO A 99 -6.60 12.86 8.64
C PRO A 99 -5.51 13.29 7.67
N TYR A 100 -5.62 12.79 6.44
CA TYR A 100 -4.85 13.21 5.26
C TYR A 100 -5.81 13.46 4.09
N THR A 101 -5.46 14.42 3.22
CA THR A 101 -6.28 14.77 2.05
C THR A 101 -5.95 13.92 0.83
N GLY A 102 -4.81 13.24 0.82
CA GLY A 102 -4.38 12.40 -0.27
C GLY A 102 -3.26 11.44 0.10
N MET A 103 -2.79 10.72 -0.90
CA MET A 103 -1.68 9.77 -0.77
C MET A 103 -0.91 9.65 -2.08
N GLN A 104 0.33 9.20 -2.00
CA GLN A 104 1.09 8.73 -3.14
C GLN A 104 0.91 7.23 -3.26
N ASN A 105 0.36 6.81 -4.41
CA ASN A 105 0.12 5.41 -4.75
C ASN A 105 1.32 4.80 -5.49
N ASN A 106 1.35 3.48 -5.53
CA ASN A 106 2.20 2.72 -6.43
C ASN A 106 1.63 2.72 -7.86
N LEU A 107 2.35 2.10 -8.79
CA LEU A 107 1.83 1.79 -10.12
C LEU A 107 0.62 0.86 -10.00
N ASP A 108 -0.45 1.16 -10.75
CA ASP A 108 -1.72 0.41 -10.71
C ASP A 108 -1.51 -1.09 -10.91
N LYS A 109 -0.60 -1.49 -11.81
CA LYS A 109 -0.28 -2.89 -12.07
C LYS A 109 0.33 -3.62 -10.87
N LEU A 110 1.09 -2.92 -10.03
CA LEU A 110 1.68 -3.49 -8.81
C LEU A 110 0.64 -3.57 -7.70
N GLU A 111 -0.19 -2.54 -7.54
CA GLU A 111 -1.29 -2.56 -6.58
C GLU A 111 -2.31 -3.64 -6.91
N ALA A 112 -2.62 -3.84 -8.19
CA ALA A 112 -3.56 -4.88 -8.62
C ALA A 112 -3.15 -6.27 -8.13
N GLU A 113 -1.87 -6.60 -8.19
CA GLU A 113 -1.32 -7.92 -7.84
C GLU A 113 -0.92 -8.06 -6.36
N SER A 114 -0.88 -6.96 -5.59
CA SER A 114 -0.54 -7.01 -4.17
C SER A 114 -1.65 -7.66 -3.33
N ALA A 115 -1.28 -8.30 -2.22
CA ALA A 115 -2.22 -8.84 -1.23
C ALA A 115 -2.77 -7.77 -0.28
N GLY A 116 -2.13 -6.60 -0.21
CA GLY A 116 -2.54 -5.51 0.65
C GLY A 116 -1.77 -4.22 0.40
N LEU A 117 -2.35 -3.12 0.90
CA LEU A 117 -1.79 -1.78 0.82
C LEU A 117 -1.85 -1.16 2.21
N GLY A 118 -0.72 -0.68 2.73
CA GLY A 118 -0.62 -0.10 4.07
C GLY A 118 0.09 1.25 4.11
N SER A 119 -0.37 2.14 4.99
CA SER A 119 0.23 3.45 5.19
C SER A 119 1.59 3.36 5.85
N MET A 120 2.57 4.14 5.34
CA MET A 120 3.92 4.29 5.89
C MET A 120 4.09 5.57 6.71
N SER A 121 3.00 6.21 7.13
CA SER A 121 3.09 7.43 7.91
C SER A 121 3.74 7.19 9.27
N ILE A 122 4.61 8.11 9.63
CA ILE A 122 5.19 8.25 10.96
C ILE A 122 4.59 9.52 11.54
N GLY A 123 3.99 9.43 12.72
CA GLY A 123 3.40 10.61 13.39
C GLY A 123 4.38 11.79 13.44
N ASN A 124 3.89 13.00 13.20
CA ASN A 124 4.69 14.19 12.91
C ASN A 124 5.49 14.77 14.10
N ASP A 125 5.34 14.26 15.30
CA ASP A 125 5.74 15.01 16.50
C ASP A 125 6.97 14.46 17.26
N ASP A 126 7.51 13.30 16.89
CA ASP A 126 8.61 12.70 17.65
C ASP A 126 9.89 12.51 16.85
N VAL A 127 11.00 13.02 17.39
CA VAL A 127 12.36 12.72 16.92
C VAL A 127 12.67 11.22 17.05
N ILE A 128 11.97 10.53 17.96
CA ILE A 128 12.06 9.08 18.16
C ILE A 128 10.65 8.50 18.07
N VAL A 129 10.40 7.74 17.02
CA VAL A 129 9.13 7.03 16.82
C VAL A 129 8.97 5.92 17.88
N ARG A 130 8.00 6.08 18.76
CA ARG A 130 7.67 5.09 19.81
C ARG A 130 6.35 4.40 19.58
N THR A 131 5.47 5.02 18.78
CA THR A 131 4.13 4.53 18.47
C THR A 131 3.87 4.68 16.99
N LEU A 132 3.15 3.73 16.42
CA LEU A 132 2.65 3.82 15.05
C LEU A 132 1.13 3.80 15.08
N PRO A 133 0.45 4.62 14.29
CA PRO A 133 -1.00 4.54 14.17
C PRO A 133 -1.41 3.19 13.60
N SER A 134 -2.46 2.57 14.12
CA SER A 134 -3.01 1.35 13.52
C SER A 134 -3.74 1.65 12.22
N PHE A 135 -4.44 2.78 12.18
CA PHE A 135 -5.20 3.26 11.02
C PHE A 135 -5.02 4.76 10.85
N GLU A 136 -5.26 5.24 9.64
CA GLU A 136 -5.31 6.65 9.27
C GLU A 136 -6.55 6.93 8.44
N ASN A 137 -7.02 8.17 8.47
CA ASN A 137 -8.12 8.63 7.63
C ASN A 137 -7.54 9.32 6.39
N ILE A 138 -7.50 8.62 5.26
CA ILE A 138 -7.01 9.18 4.00
C ILE A 138 -8.20 9.43 3.09
N ASN A 139 -8.52 10.69 2.85
CA ASN A 139 -9.65 11.11 2.02
C ASN A 139 -10.97 10.38 2.38
N GLY A 140 -11.26 10.25 3.66
CA GLY A 140 -12.47 9.58 4.14
C GLY A 140 -12.41 8.05 4.17
N SER A 141 -11.31 7.44 3.74
CA SER A 141 -11.07 6.00 3.84
C SER A 141 -10.22 5.68 5.05
N LEU A 142 -10.60 4.66 5.82
CA LEU A 142 -9.81 4.14 6.93
C LEU A 142 -8.75 3.18 6.38
N VAL A 143 -7.49 3.61 6.40
CA VAL A 143 -6.35 2.89 5.81
C VAL A 143 -5.51 2.28 6.92
N PRO A 144 -5.21 0.98 6.91
CA PRO A 144 -4.33 0.35 7.89
C PRO A 144 -2.89 0.82 7.70
N SER A 145 -2.12 0.85 8.79
CA SER A 145 -0.67 1.02 8.68
C SER A 145 0.00 -0.19 8.03
N LEU A 146 1.16 0.01 7.42
CA LEU A 146 1.93 -1.06 6.77
C LEU A 146 2.23 -2.24 7.73
N PRO A 147 2.65 -2.01 9.00
CA PRO A 147 2.82 -3.10 9.96
C PRO A 147 1.54 -3.86 10.29
N LEU A 148 0.40 -3.19 10.35
CA LEU A 148 -0.87 -3.85 10.61
C LEU A 148 -1.33 -4.66 9.40
N GLU A 149 -1.17 -4.15 8.19
CA GLU A 149 -1.56 -4.83 6.96
C GLU A 149 -0.71 -6.08 6.69
N ILE A 150 0.61 -6.03 6.96
CA ILE A 150 1.45 -7.23 6.80
C ILE A 150 1.04 -8.33 7.80
N VAL A 151 0.67 -7.98 9.02
CA VAL A 151 0.15 -8.96 10.00
C VAL A 151 -1.15 -9.57 9.49
N ARG A 152 -2.09 -8.76 8.99
CA ARG A 152 -3.35 -9.26 8.41
C ARG A 152 -3.09 -10.28 7.30
N VAL A 153 -2.22 -9.94 6.36
CA VAL A 153 -1.88 -10.82 5.23
C VAL A 153 -1.19 -12.10 5.73
N ALA A 154 -0.23 -11.97 6.64
CA ALA A 154 0.53 -13.11 7.18
C ALA A 154 -0.34 -14.14 7.89
N ILE A 155 -1.40 -13.70 8.58
CA ILE A 155 -2.35 -14.61 9.26
C ILE A 155 -3.53 -15.04 8.38
N GLY A 156 -3.58 -14.59 7.13
CA GLY A 156 -4.66 -14.91 6.19
C GLY A 156 -6.02 -14.29 6.54
N ALA A 157 -6.05 -13.20 7.34
CA ALA A 157 -7.29 -12.53 7.69
C ALA A 157 -7.83 -11.72 6.51
N SER A 158 -9.14 -11.82 6.25
CA SER A 158 -9.80 -11.07 5.18
C SER A 158 -10.44 -9.76 5.63
N THR A 159 -10.61 -9.56 6.96
CA THR A 159 -11.42 -8.45 7.49
C THR A 159 -10.82 -7.93 8.79
N TYR A 160 -10.84 -6.61 8.96
CA TYR A 160 -10.58 -5.95 10.23
C TYR A 160 -11.89 -5.78 11.02
N GLN A 161 -11.82 -6.04 12.32
CA GLN A 161 -12.85 -5.64 13.26
C GLN A 161 -12.31 -4.49 14.11
N VAL A 162 -12.84 -3.29 13.90
CA VAL A 162 -12.46 -2.09 14.63
C VAL A 162 -13.53 -1.80 15.68
N LYS A 163 -13.10 -1.76 16.94
CA LYS A 163 -13.93 -1.33 18.06
C LYS A 163 -13.43 0.04 18.51
N SER A 164 -14.25 1.03 18.35
CA SER A 164 -14.01 2.40 18.81
C SER A 164 -14.77 2.68 20.10
N SER A 165 -14.78 3.93 20.55
CA SER A 165 -15.55 4.38 21.71
C SER A 165 -17.00 3.89 21.63
N ASN A 166 -17.58 3.59 22.77
CA ASN A 166 -18.98 3.10 22.93
C ASN A 166 -19.29 1.72 22.31
N ALA A 167 -18.30 1.01 21.77
CA ALA A 167 -18.51 -0.32 21.16
C ALA A 167 -19.04 -1.37 22.12
N SER A 168 -18.68 -1.27 23.41
CA SER A 168 -19.09 -2.19 24.49
C SER A 168 -20.05 -1.56 25.49
N SER A 169 -20.56 -0.36 25.24
CA SER A 169 -21.34 0.45 26.22
C SER A 169 -20.52 0.77 27.51
N GLU A 170 -19.22 0.65 27.45
CA GLU A 170 -18.31 1.09 28.51
C GLU A 170 -18.04 2.58 28.32
N GLU A 171 -17.99 3.36 29.41
CA GLU A 171 -17.62 4.77 29.35
C GLU A 171 -16.23 4.92 28.74
N ALA A 172 -16.09 5.87 27.82
CA ALA A 172 -14.83 6.12 27.12
C ALA A 172 -13.73 6.42 28.13
N PHE A 173 -12.63 5.66 28.08
CA PHE A 173 -11.40 6.03 28.78
C PHE A 173 -10.85 7.29 28.12
N GLY A 174 -11.01 8.45 28.73
CA GLY A 174 -10.35 9.67 28.26
C GLY A 174 -11.10 10.99 28.38
N GLU A 175 -12.18 11.08 29.15
CA GLU A 175 -12.67 12.39 29.61
C GLU A 175 -12.04 12.73 30.96
N ASN A 176 -10.88 13.43 30.91
CA ASN A 176 -10.36 14.30 31.97
C ASN A 176 -9.62 15.45 31.31
#